data_47f9b1241d91cc90ed5801f42ecb3227
#
_entry.id   47f9b1241d91cc90ed5801f42ecb3227
#
_cell.length_a   1.000
_cell.length_b   1.000
_cell.length_c   1.000
_cell.angle_alpha   90.00
_cell.angle_beta   90.00
_cell.angle_gamma   90.00
#
_symmetry.space_group_name_H-M   'P 1'
#
loop_
_entity.id
_entity.type
_entity.pdbx_description
1 polymer ?
#
loop_
_entity_poly.entity_id
_entity_poly.type
_entity_poly.pdbx_seq_one_letter_code
_entity_poly.pdbx_strand_id
1 'polypeptide(L)'
;VETEDGYIGWLRKKRLSAERSVTPESTYTAPEYTHRTLDQKVVMGFHQVTSQAGNASFASASAQAGSTMNVIAPTWFILNSDQGTFTSYWSADYVQAAHAAGYQVWAVVNNFDAGNIDESVFLENTALREQLVASLVSTAVAGGIDGLNIDFELIPTGLGRAYIQFMRELGVACREAGLVLSADCYVPYNYNSHYDI
;
A
#
# COMPACT_ATOMS: atom_id res chain seq x y z
N VAL A 1 14.08 -30.70 -19.41
CA VAL A 1 13.17 -30.94 -18.28
C VAL A 1 12.73 -29.63 -17.71
N GLU A 2 11.55 -29.61 -17.23
CA GLU A 2 10.95 -28.51 -16.45
C GLU A 2 10.67 -29.05 -15.04
N THR A 3 11.02 -28.26 -14.03
CA THR A 3 10.74 -28.59 -12.65
C THR A 3 9.34 -28.12 -12.25
N GLU A 4 8.80 -28.61 -11.14
CA GLU A 4 7.46 -28.28 -10.67
C GLU A 4 7.28 -26.79 -10.38
N ASP A 5 8.37 -26.10 -10.01
CA ASP A 5 8.45 -24.66 -9.80
C ASP A 5 8.78 -23.85 -11.07
N GLY A 6 8.73 -24.49 -12.25
CA GLY A 6 8.84 -23.83 -13.55
C GLY A 6 10.26 -23.58 -14.06
N TYR A 7 11.30 -24.07 -13.40
CA TYR A 7 12.65 -23.98 -13.94
C TYR A 7 12.86 -24.93 -15.09
N ILE A 8 13.40 -24.44 -16.20
CA ILE A 8 13.73 -25.22 -17.39
C ILE A 8 15.22 -25.46 -17.44
N GLY A 9 15.63 -26.73 -17.63
CA GLY A 9 17.03 -27.10 -17.66
C GLY A 9 17.31 -28.39 -18.43
N TRP A 10 18.59 -28.77 -18.52
CA TRP A 10 19.06 -29.95 -19.21
C TRP A 10 19.58 -31.01 -18.24
N LEU A 11 19.09 -32.24 -18.33
CA LEU A 11 19.58 -33.40 -17.60
C LEU A 11 20.08 -34.49 -18.54
N ARG A 12 21.13 -35.20 -18.14
CA ARG A 12 21.56 -36.41 -18.88
C ARG A 12 20.47 -37.46 -18.79
N LYS A 13 20.06 -38.06 -19.96
CA LYS A 13 19.00 -39.06 -20.03
C LYS A 13 19.15 -40.20 -19.01
N LYS A 14 20.38 -40.64 -18.72
CA LYS A 14 20.66 -41.68 -17.73
C LYS A 14 20.33 -41.31 -16.27
N ARG A 15 20.00 -40.04 -16.00
CA ARG A 15 19.60 -39.55 -14.70
C ARG A 15 18.08 -39.45 -14.53
N LEU A 16 17.35 -39.77 -15.59
CA LEU A 16 15.90 -39.81 -15.57
C LEU A 16 15.43 -41.23 -15.21
N SER A 17 14.43 -41.32 -14.35
CA SER A 17 13.68 -42.56 -14.10
C SER A 17 12.67 -42.83 -15.22
N ALA A 18 11.96 -43.94 -15.15
CA ALA A 18 10.86 -44.21 -16.05
C ALA A 18 9.78 -43.14 -15.94
N GLU A 19 9.19 -42.76 -17.06
CA GLU A 19 8.07 -41.82 -17.10
C GLU A 19 6.89 -42.37 -16.30
N ARG A 20 6.29 -41.49 -15.52
CA ARG A 20 5.02 -41.79 -14.81
C ARG A 20 4.11 -40.58 -14.94
N SER A 21 2.85 -40.85 -15.14
CA SER A 21 1.82 -39.83 -15.06
C SER A 21 1.52 -39.52 -13.59
N VAL A 22 1.58 -38.28 -13.22
CA VAL A 22 1.19 -37.79 -11.88
C VAL A 22 0.09 -36.77 -12.10
N THR A 23 -1.06 -37.01 -11.47
CA THR A 23 -2.08 -35.97 -11.37
C THR A 23 -1.80 -35.19 -10.08
N PRO A 24 -1.39 -33.92 -10.17
CA PRO A 24 -1.15 -33.13 -8.97
C PRO A 24 -2.48 -32.91 -8.25
N GLU A 25 -2.53 -33.27 -6.98
CA GLU A 25 -3.65 -32.90 -6.10
C GLU A 25 -3.32 -31.58 -5.46
N SER A 26 -4.13 -30.56 -5.71
CA SER A 26 -4.02 -29.29 -5.02
C SER A 26 -4.62 -29.40 -3.63
N THR A 27 -3.80 -29.18 -2.61
CA THR A 27 -4.25 -28.99 -1.23
C THR A 27 -4.54 -27.52 -0.92
N TYR A 28 -4.42 -26.65 -1.92
CA TYR A 28 -4.66 -25.23 -1.78
C TYR A 28 -6.16 -24.98 -1.56
N THR A 29 -6.45 -24.37 -0.44
CA THR A 29 -7.77 -23.78 -0.17
C THR A 29 -7.63 -22.28 -0.32
N ALA A 30 -8.37 -21.70 -1.26
CA ALA A 30 -8.36 -20.26 -1.43
C ALA A 30 -8.86 -19.58 -0.14
N PRO A 31 -8.13 -18.60 0.40
CA PRO A 31 -8.63 -17.85 1.53
C PRO A 31 -9.91 -17.10 1.15
N GLU A 32 -10.89 -17.12 2.03
CA GLU A 32 -12.06 -16.27 1.89
C GLU A 32 -11.65 -14.83 2.24
N TYR A 33 -11.69 -13.97 1.25
CA TYR A 33 -11.43 -12.54 1.44
C TYR A 33 -12.74 -11.83 1.74
N THR A 34 -12.87 -11.28 2.95
CA THR A 34 -13.94 -10.35 3.26
C THR A 34 -13.63 -9.00 2.63
N HIS A 35 -14.52 -8.53 1.77
CA HIS A 35 -14.42 -7.15 1.27
C HIS A 35 -14.93 -6.20 2.36
N ARG A 36 -14.13 -5.17 2.68
CA ARG A 36 -14.65 -4.06 3.47
C ARG A 36 -15.45 -3.15 2.54
N THR A 37 -16.73 -3.06 2.79
CA THR A 37 -17.60 -2.11 2.09
C THR A 37 -18.06 -1.05 3.06
N LEU A 38 -18.19 0.18 2.59
CA LEU A 38 -18.91 1.23 3.29
C LEU A 38 -20.35 1.24 2.78
N ASP A 39 -21.32 1.50 3.68
CA ASP A 39 -22.72 1.60 3.33
C ASP A 39 -23.04 2.78 2.40
N GLN A 40 -22.06 3.64 2.18
CA GLN A 40 -22.15 4.83 1.35
C GLN A 40 -20.92 4.99 0.45
N LYS A 41 -21.05 5.80 -0.60
CA LYS A 41 -19.92 6.14 -1.47
C LYS A 41 -18.82 6.83 -0.66
N VAL A 42 -17.56 6.49 -0.96
CA VAL A 42 -16.41 7.19 -0.41
C VAL A 42 -16.34 8.59 -1.04
N VAL A 43 -16.36 9.59 -0.18
CA VAL A 43 -16.06 10.99 -0.52
C VAL A 43 -14.89 11.40 0.34
N MET A 44 -13.71 11.35 -0.24
CA MET A 44 -12.44 11.57 0.44
C MET A 44 -11.94 12.98 0.18
N GLY A 45 -11.44 13.63 1.24
CA GLY A 45 -10.74 14.90 1.16
C GLY A 45 -9.31 14.77 1.67
N PHE A 46 -8.34 15.28 0.90
CA PHE A 46 -6.95 15.35 1.33
C PHE A 46 -6.74 16.52 2.28
N HIS A 47 -5.99 16.27 3.36
CA HIS A 47 -5.55 17.31 4.27
C HIS A 47 -4.02 17.35 4.30
N GLN A 48 -3.44 18.38 3.71
CA GLN A 48 -2.00 18.55 3.66
C GLN A 48 -1.44 18.87 5.05
N VAL A 49 -0.74 17.91 5.65
CA VAL A 49 -0.06 18.02 6.93
C VAL A 49 1.43 17.87 6.70
N THR A 50 2.18 18.96 6.80
CA THR A 50 3.63 19.03 6.51
C THR A 50 4.50 19.07 7.76
N SER A 51 3.90 19.00 8.94
CA SER A 51 4.58 18.97 10.24
C SER A 51 3.64 18.45 11.32
N GLN A 52 4.20 18.05 12.46
CA GLN A 52 3.39 17.64 13.62
C GLN A 52 2.41 18.74 14.05
N ALA A 53 2.83 20.03 14.00
CA ALA A 53 1.98 21.16 14.33
C ALA A 53 0.83 21.38 13.33
N GLY A 54 0.99 20.93 12.09
CA GLY A 54 -0.03 21.03 11.03
C GLY A 54 -1.35 20.33 11.39
N ASN A 55 -1.29 19.33 12.26
CA ASN A 55 -2.48 18.62 12.73
C ASN A 55 -3.52 19.55 13.43
N ALA A 56 -3.09 20.66 14.00
CA ALA A 56 -3.98 21.63 14.65
C ALA A 56 -4.97 22.29 13.67
N SER A 57 -4.73 22.22 12.36
CA SER A 57 -5.63 22.76 11.32
C SER A 57 -6.82 21.83 10.98
N PHE A 58 -6.98 20.68 11.62
CA PHE A 58 -8.08 19.73 11.36
C PHE A 58 -9.45 20.40 11.38
N ALA A 59 -9.76 21.20 12.41
CA ALA A 59 -11.07 21.85 12.53
C ALA A 59 -11.36 22.79 11.34
N SER A 60 -10.34 23.49 10.85
CA SER A 60 -10.46 24.35 9.68
C SER A 60 -10.63 23.54 8.38
N ALA A 61 -9.89 22.45 8.22
CA ALA A 61 -9.96 21.58 7.06
C ALA A 61 -11.33 20.89 6.98
N SER A 62 -11.81 20.33 8.08
CA SER A 62 -13.11 19.65 8.15
C SER A 62 -14.30 20.61 7.90
N ALA A 63 -14.21 21.84 8.38
CA ALA A 63 -15.25 22.84 8.14
C ALA A 63 -15.39 23.23 6.65
N GLN A 64 -14.31 23.14 5.87
CA GLN A 64 -14.31 23.42 4.43
C GLN A 64 -14.83 22.24 3.60
N ALA A 65 -14.79 21.04 4.14
CA ALA A 65 -15.09 19.83 3.38
C ALA A 65 -16.57 19.60 3.08
N GLY A 66 -17.47 20.30 3.75
CA GLY A 66 -18.91 20.12 3.61
C GLY A 66 -19.43 18.83 4.26
N SER A 67 -20.74 18.63 4.22
CA SER A 67 -21.44 17.54 4.93
C SER A 67 -21.42 16.19 4.22
N THR A 68 -20.86 16.10 3.02
CA THR A 68 -20.85 14.87 2.21
C THR A 68 -19.57 14.05 2.35
N MET A 69 -18.49 14.66 2.83
CA MET A 69 -17.22 13.96 3.05
C MET A 69 -17.37 12.96 4.19
N ASN A 70 -16.84 11.76 4.00
CA ASN A 70 -16.83 10.69 5.00
C ASN A 70 -15.45 10.08 5.27
N VAL A 71 -14.44 10.48 4.49
CA VAL A 71 -13.05 10.09 4.66
C VAL A 71 -12.18 11.33 4.62
N ILE A 72 -11.28 11.48 5.60
CA ILE A 72 -10.22 12.48 5.58
C ILE A 72 -8.87 11.78 5.44
N ALA A 73 -8.04 12.28 4.51
CA ALA A 73 -6.75 11.70 4.18
C ALA A 73 -5.60 12.67 4.49
N PRO A 74 -5.07 12.65 5.72
CA PRO A 74 -3.93 13.49 6.09
C PRO A 74 -2.63 12.95 5.52
N THR A 75 -1.75 13.83 5.01
CA THR A 75 -0.46 13.47 4.42
C THR A 75 0.59 13.19 5.50
N TRP A 76 0.42 12.10 6.24
CA TRP A 76 1.18 11.85 7.46
C TRP A 76 2.46 11.05 7.28
N PHE A 77 2.51 10.13 6.32
CA PHE A 77 3.63 9.22 6.16
C PHE A 77 4.42 9.58 4.91
N ILE A 78 5.64 10.04 5.11
CA ILE A 78 6.50 10.53 4.03
C ILE A 78 7.74 9.66 3.99
N LEU A 79 7.96 8.93 2.89
CA LEU A 79 9.19 8.16 2.70
C LEU A 79 10.41 9.08 2.84
N ASN A 80 11.43 8.61 3.54
CA ASN A 80 12.60 9.41 3.86
C ASN A 80 13.95 8.72 3.62
N SER A 81 13.95 7.49 3.10
CA SER A 81 15.18 6.78 2.76
C SER A 81 14.98 5.67 1.73
N ASP A 82 16.04 5.27 1.05
CA ASP A 82 16.11 4.11 0.15
C ASP A 82 15.81 2.78 0.86
N GLN A 83 15.84 2.76 2.18
CA GLN A 83 15.53 1.57 2.98
C GLN A 83 14.03 1.40 3.26
N GLY A 84 13.18 2.25 2.66
CA GLY A 84 11.74 2.19 2.88
C GLY A 84 11.32 2.63 4.29
N THR A 85 12.07 3.53 4.93
CA THR A 85 11.64 4.18 6.17
C THR A 85 10.81 5.42 5.87
N PHE A 86 10.04 5.89 6.83
CA PHE A 86 9.21 7.07 6.67
C PHE A 86 9.16 7.96 7.91
N THR A 87 8.96 9.24 7.68
CA THR A 87 8.60 10.21 8.72
C THR A 87 7.10 10.12 8.97
N SER A 88 6.68 10.21 10.22
CA SER A 88 5.26 10.18 10.60
C SER A 88 4.86 11.46 11.33
N TYR A 89 3.79 12.09 10.84
CA TYR A 89 3.12 13.23 11.52
C TYR A 89 1.80 12.80 12.15
N TRP A 90 1.57 11.51 12.36
CA TRP A 90 0.36 10.99 12.99
C TRP A 90 0.06 11.67 14.33
N SER A 91 -1.24 11.87 14.60
CA SER A 91 -1.73 12.50 15.82
C SER A 91 -2.97 11.78 16.35
N ALA A 92 -2.91 11.33 17.61
CA ALA A 92 -4.04 10.69 18.26
C ALA A 92 -5.24 11.65 18.42
N ASP A 93 -4.97 12.91 18.78
CA ASP A 93 -6.01 13.93 18.94
C ASP A 93 -6.74 14.19 17.62
N TYR A 94 -5.99 14.18 16.51
CA TYR A 94 -6.58 14.31 15.17
C TYR A 94 -7.50 13.14 14.84
N VAL A 95 -7.04 11.91 15.05
CA VAL A 95 -7.86 10.71 14.78
C VAL A 95 -9.13 10.74 15.63
N GLN A 96 -9.02 11.06 16.93
CA GLN A 96 -10.17 11.18 17.81
C GLN A 96 -11.16 12.26 17.34
N ALA A 97 -10.67 13.42 16.95
CA ALA A 97 -11.50 14.52 16.45
C ALA A 97 -12.19 14.17 15.12
N ALA A 98 -11.48 13.48 14.22
CA ALA A 98 -12.03 13.03 12.95
C ALA A 98 -13.15 12.00 13.15
N HIS A 99 -12.93 10.99 14.00
CA HIS A 99 -13.94 10.00 14.35
C HIS A 99 -15.16 10.63 15.02
N ALA A 100 -14.95 11.59 15.94
CA ALA A 100 -16.04 12.34 16.58
C ALA A 100 -16.85 13.16 15.57
N ALA A 101 -16.24 13.60 14.47
CA ALA A 101 -16.90 14.30 13.37
C ALA A 101 -17.52 13.35 12.32
N GLY A 102 -17.40 12.03 12.50
CA GLY A 102 -17.97 11.00 11.62
C GLY A 102 -17.10 10.65 10.39
N TYR A 103 -15.83 11.06 10.37
CA TYR A 103 -14.89 10.71 9.30
C TYR A 103 -14.12 9.44 9.63
N GLN A 104 -13.86 8.62 8.62
CA GLN A 104 -12.73 7.70 8.65
C GLN A 104 -11.45 8.45 8.34
N VAL A 105 -10.33 7.99 8.90
CA VAL A 105 -8.99 8.55 8.66
C VAL A 105 -8.19 7.56 7.81
N TRP A 106 -7.88 7.92 6.57
CA TRP A 106 -6.99 7.15 5.70
C TRP A 106 -5.69 7.91 5.51
N ALA A 107 -4.64 7.48 6.24
CA ALA A 107 -3.36 8.19 6.20
C ALA A 107 -2.68 8.04 4.85
N VAL A 108 -2.29 9.17 4.25
CA VAL A 108 -1.53 9.18 3.01
C VAL A 108 -0.09 8.78 3.28
N VAL A 109 0.41 7.88 2.44
CA VAL A 109 1.81 7.47 2.36
C VAL A 109 2.36 7.96 1.03
N ASN A 110 3.32 8.86 1.05
CA ASN A 110 3.86 9.47 -0.16
C ASN A 110 5.39 9.46 -0.23
N ASN A 111 5.92 9.72 -1.42
CA ASN A 111 7.36 9.79 -1.71
C ASN A 111 7.83 11.19 -2.15
N PHE A 112 7.08 12.25 -1.89
CA PHE A 112 7.32 13.59 -2.47
C PHE A 112 8.53 14.32 -1.91
N ASP A 113 8.78 14.21 -0.60
CA ASP A 113 9.88 14.91 0.08
C ASP A 113 11.18 14.10 0.08
N ALA A 114 11.15 13.00 -0.60
CA ALA A 114 12.23 12.05 -0.59
C ALA A 114 13.48 12.48 -1.34
N GLY A 115 13.51 13.69 -1.82
CA GLY A 115 14.66 14.44 -2.39
C GLY A 115 15.56 13.70 -3.39
N ASN A 116 15.91 12.46 -3.15
CA ASN A 116 16.67 11.54 -3.99
C ASN A 116 16.55 10.10 -3.47
N ILE A 117 15.36 9.66 -3.09
CA ILE A 117 15.17 8.24 -2.76
C ILE A 117 15.22 7.41 -4.05
N ASP A 118 16.01 6.37 -4.02
CA ASP A 118 15.97 5.31 -5.03
C ASP A 118 14.98 4.24 -4.57
N GLU A 119 13.76 4.32 -5.05
CA GLU A 119 12.69 3.37 -4.70
C GLU A 119 13.02 1.95 -5.13
N SER A 120 13.94 1.75 -6.10
CA SER A 120 14.36 0.41 -6.52
C SER A 120 14.95 -0.38 -5.37
N VAL A 121 15.66 0.27 -4.45
CA VAL A 121 16.33 -0.38 -3.32
C VAL A 121 15.35 -1.12 -2.43
N PHE A 122 14.23 -0.48 -2.03
CA PHE A 122 13.26 -1.16 -1.17
C PHE A 122 12.18 -1.90 -1.95
N LEU A 123 11.78 -1.44 -3.15
CA LEU A 123 10.76 -2.12 -3.93
C LEU A 123 11.23 -3.47 -4.48
N GLU A 124 12.48 -3.59 -4.89
CA GLU A 124 13.04 -4.85 -5.42
C GLU A 124 13.59 -5.77 -4.32
N ASN A 125 13.78 -5.27 -3.10
CA ASN A 125 14.27 -6.05 -1.97
C ASN A 125 13.11 -6.55 -1.10
N THR A 126 12.90 -7.87 -1.07
CA THR A 126 11.80 -8.48 -0.32
C THR A 126 11.82 -8.11 1.17
N ALA A 127 12.98 -8.18 1.83
CA ALA A 127 13.06 -7.90 3.26
C ALA A 127 12.73 -6.43 3.59
N LEU A 128 13.15 -5.49 2.74
CA LEU A 128 12.84 -4.07 2.91
C LEU A 128 11.36 -3.77 2.64
N ARG A 129 10.77 -4.40 1.60
CA ARG A 129 9.32 -4.29 1.38
C ARG A 129 8.51 -4.82 2.56
N GLU A 130 8.86 -6.02 3.05
CA GLU A 130 8.20 -6.62 4.22
C GLU A 130 8.31 -5.71 5.46
N GLN A 131 9.48 -5.12 5.67
CA GLN A 131 9.71 -4.17 6.76
C GLN A 131 8.84 -2.91 6.62
N LEU A 132 8.78 -2.31 5.42
CA LEU A 132 7.94 -1.15 5.15
C LEU A 132 6.46 -1.47 5.38
N VAL A 133 5.98 -2.59 4.81
CA VAL A 133 4.59 -3.05 4.99
C VAL A 133 4.26 -3.24 6.47
N ALA A 134 5.09 -3.97 7.21
CA ALA A 134 4.89 -4.20 8.64
C ALA A 134 4.87 -2.90 9.44
N SER A 135 5.77 -1.97 9.13
CA SER A 135 5.88 -0.67 9.81
C SER A 135 4.66 0.21 9.55
N LEU A 136 4.19 0.29 8.30
CA LEU A 136 2.99 1.06 7.94
C LEU A 136 1.74 0.51 8.63
N VAL A 137 1.52 -0.79 8.53
CA VAL A 137 0.34 -1.44 9.11
C VAL A 137 0.34 -1.36 10.64
N SER A 138 1.48 -1.65 11.28
CA SER A 138 1.58 -1.55 12.74
C SER A 138 1.37 -0.13 13.26
N THR A 139 1.89 0.87 12.55
CA THR A 139 1.68 2.28 12.90
C THR A 139 0.22 2.69 12.73
N ALA A 140 -0.42 2.26 11.65
CA ALA A 140 -1.84 2.55 11.41
C ALA A 140 -2.73 1.92 12.48
N VAL A 141 -2.52 0.65 12.80
CA VAL A 141 -3.28 -0.07 13.84
C VAL A 141 -3.08 0.58 15.22
N ALA A 142 -1.83 0.83 15.61
CA ALA A 142 -1.52 1.48 16.89
C ALA A 142 -2.10 2.90 16.98
N GLY A 143 -2.21 3.57 15.82
CA GLY A 143 -2.74 4.93 15.70
C GLY A 143 -4.26 5.02 15.65
N GLY A 144 -4.99 3.90 15.57
CA GLY A 144 -6.44 3.91 15.37
C GLY A 144 -6.85 4.47 14.00
N ILE A 145 -5.96 4.39 13.01
CA ILE A 145 -6.18 4.81 11.63
C ILE A 145 -7.06 3.75 10.93
N ASP A 146 -8.01 4.17 10.09
CA ASP A 146 -8.96 3.25 9.44
C ASP A 146 -8.44 2.69 8.11
N GLY A 147 -7.50 3.38 7.48
CA GLY A 147 -6.93 2.96 6.19
C GLY A 147 -5.64 3.65 5.84
N LEU A 148 -5.00 3.14 4.80
CA LEU A 148 -3.83 3.73 4.15
C LEU A 148 -4.20 4.12 2.72
N ASN A 149 -3.73 5.27 2.29
CA ASN A 149 -3.81 5.75 0.92
C ASN A 149 -2.38 5.89 0.37
N ILE A 150 -2.04 5.12 -0.64
CA ILE A 150 -0.71 5.13 -1.24
C ILE A 150 -0.70 6.14 -2.38
N ASP A 151 0.13 7.15 -2.23
CA ASP A 151 0.30 8.26 -3.17
C ASP A 151 1.78 8.34 -3.58
N PHE A 152 2.25 7.27 -4.25
CA PHE A 152 3.59 7.23 -4.81
C PHE A 152 3.55 7.76 -6.23
N GLU A 153 4.28 8.84 -6.46
CA GLU A 153 4.36 9.47 -7.77
C GLU A 153 5.69 9.16 -8.47
N LEU A 154 5.66 9.27 -9.81
CA LEU A 154 6.84 9.16 -10.67
C LEU A 154 7.62 7.85 -10.53
N ILE A 155 6.96 6.77 -10.13
CA ILE A 155 7.58 5.44 -10.11
C ILE A 155 8.10 5.10 -11.51
N PRO A 156 9.39 4.81 -11.68
CA PRO A 156 9.93 4.45 -12.98
C PRO A 156 9.24 3.21 -13.56
N THR A 157 8.96 3.21 -14.87
CA THR A 157 8.27 2.06 -15.55
C THR A 157 8.97 0.72 -15.31
N GLY A 158 10.29 0.70 -15.17
CA GLY A 158 11.05 -0.51 -14.84
C GLY A 158 10.70 -1.10 -13.47
N LEU A 159 10.16 -0.31 -12.55
CA LEU A 159 9.77 -0.74 -11.20
C LEU A 159 8.30 -1.14 -11.08
N GLY A 160 7.51 -1.06 -12.14
CA GLY A 160 6.07 -1.33 -12.08
C GLY A 160 5.72 -2.68 -11.45
N ARG A 161 6.45 -3.76 -11.81
CA ARG A 161 6.23 -5.08 -11.22
C ARG A 161 6.55 -5.12 -9.72
N ALA A 162 7.62 -4.47 -9.30
CA ALA A 162 8.01 -4.39 -7.89
C ALA A 162 7.00 -3.57 -7.08
N TYR A 163 6.49 -2.48 -7.64
CA TYR A 163 5.43 -1.68 -7.05
C TYR A 163 4.11 -2.47 -6.91
N ILE A 164 3.70 -3.21 -7.95
CA ILE A 164 2.54 -4.11 -7.86
C ILE A 164 2.73 -5.15 -6.74
N GLN A 165 3.93 -5.70 -6.62
CA GLN A 165 4.23 -6.67 -5.56
C GLN A 165 4.11 -6.02 -4.18
N PHE A 166 4.65 -4.82 -3.99
CA PHE A 166 4.46 -4.04 -2.76
C PHE A 166 2.97 -3.84 -2.44
N MET A 167 2.17 -3.43 -3.43
CA MET A 167 0.73 -3.21 -3.25
C MET A 167 -0.02 -4.50 -2.90
N ARG A 168 0.40 -5.66 -3.44
CA ARG A 168 -0.17 -6.96 -3.08
C ARG A 168 0.14 -7.35 -1.64
N GLU A 169 1.40 -7.22 -1.22
CA GLU A 169 1.85 -7.51 0.14
C GLU A 169 1.15 -6.60 1.15
N LEU A 170 1.10 -5.31 0.87
CA LEU A 170 0.40 -4.33 1.70
C LEU A 170 -1.11 -4.60 1.74
N GLY A 171 -1.71 -4.99 0.61
CA GLY A 171 -3.13 -5.32 0.53
C GLY A 171 -3.52 -6.53 1.37
N VAL A 172 -2.65 -7.55 1.46
CA VAL A 172 -2.85 -8.69 2.36
C VAL A 172 -2.78 -8.22 3.81
N ALA A 173 -1.70 -7.52 4.18
CA ALA A 173 -1.47 -7.06 5.54
C ALA A 173 -2.56 -6.08 6.05
N CYS A 174 -3.00 -5.15 5.21
CA CYS A 174 -4.11 -4.24 5.54
C CYS A 174 -5.40 -5.01 5.79
N ARG A 175 -5.70 -6.00 4.95
CA ARG A 175 -6.91 -6.81 5.08
C ARG A 175 -6.92 -7.63 6.37
N GLU A 176 -5.80 -8.25 6.72
CA GLU A 176 -5.63 -8.99 7.97
C GLU A 176 -5.75 -8.08 9.21
N ALA A 177 -5.25 -6.86 9.09
CA ALA A 177 -5.34 -5.84 10.13
C ALA A 177 -6.70 -5.12 10.20
N GLY A 178 -7.60 -5.38 9.23
CA GLY A 178 -8.88 -4.70 9.13
C GLY A 178 -8.78 -3.25 8.65
N LEU A 179 -7.71 -2.87 7.96
CA LEU A 179 -7.51 -1.55 7.36
C LEU A 179 -8.05 -1.50 5.92
N VAL A 180 -8.49 -0.33 5.50
CA VAL A 180 -8.73 -0.04 4.08
C VAL A 180 -7.39 0.26 3.40
N LEU A 181 -7.22 -0.19 2.16
CA LEU A 181 -6.12 0.22 1.29
C LEU A 181 -6.69 0.89 0.04
N SER A 182 -6.22 2.08 -0.25
CA SER A 182 -6.46 2.81 -1.50
C SER A 182 -5.14 3.27 -2.11
N ALA A 183 -5.17 3.61 -3.39
CA ALA A 183 -4.02 4.16 -4.09
C ALA A 183 -4.47 5.27 -5.04
N ASP A 184 -3.66 6.32 -5.11
CA ASP A 184 -3.82 7.37 -6.10
C ASP A 184 -3.11 6.95 -7.38
N CYS A 185 -3.82 7.07 -8.49
CA CYS A 185 -3.31 6.70 -9.79
C CYS A 185 -3.61 7.81 -10.79
N TYR A 186 -2.67 8.13 -11.65
CA TYR A 186 -2.94 9.02 -12.76
C TYR A 186 -3.97 8.42 -13.71
N VAL A 187 -4.77 9.27 -14.31
CA VAL A 187 -5.60 8.86 -15.44
C VAL A 187 -4.67 8.41 -16.57
N PRO A 188 -4.82 7.19 -17.10
CA PRO A 188 -3.93 6.69 -18.15
C PRO A 188 -4.18 7.48 -19.45
N TYR A 189 -3.14 8.16 -19.91
CA TYR A 189 -3.08 8.81 -21.22
C TYR A 189 -1.97 8.18 -22.05
N ASN A 190 -2.08 8.23 -23.37
CA ASN A 190 -1.10 7.64 -24.28
C ASN A 190 0.35 8.17 -24.11
N TYR A 191 0.53 9.29 -23.45
CA TYR A 191 1.83 9.89 -23.16
C TYR A 191 2.27 9.74 -21.70
N ASN A 192 1.44 9.14 -20.86
CA ASN A 192 1.74 8.94 -19.45
C ASN A 192 2.25 7.51 -19.23
N SER A 193 3.57 7.34 -19.33
CA SER A 193 4.22 6.03 -19.23
C SER A 193 4.59 5.61 -17.80
N HIS A 194 4.32 6.46 -16.79
CA HIS A 194 4.70 6.16 -15.40
C HIS A 194 3.90 5.02 -14.77
N TYR A 195 2.76 4.67 -15.35
CA TYR A 195 1.85 3.65 -14.83
C TYR A 195 1.42 2.64 -15.89
N ASP A 196 2.26 2.37 -16.87
CA ASP A 196 2.10 1.21 -17.75
C ASP A 196 2.34 -0.09 -16.95
N ILE A 197 1.38 -0.40 -16.10
CA ILE A 197 1.37 -1.57 -15.24
C ILE A 197 0.45 -2.62 -15.85
#